data_6a65ce763967bb9d24732b906e2b0776
#
_entry.id   6a65ce763967bb9d24732b906e2b0776
#
_cell.length_a   1.000
_cell.length_b   1.000
_cell.length_c   1.000
_cell.angle_alpha   90.00
_cell.angle_beta   90.00
_cell.angle_gamma   90.00
#
_symmetry.space_group_name_H-M   'P 1'
#
loop_
_entity.id
_entity.type
_entity.pdbx_description
1 polymer ?
#
loop_
_entity_poly.entity_id
_entity_poly.type
_entity_poly.pdbx_seq_one_letter_code
_entity_poly.pdbx_strand_id
1 'polypeptide(L)'
;MNTSHSDYPFDLGTHCPAFVVTNDEAAAWFATGLSWLYGFNHEEAIGCFRHAARADDGFALAWWGIAISSGPFMNKPWEWLTMPEKEQALAACHGAIAEAMSRTANAPPEARALIEALAVRYPQTEVPDDGVLASWERAYADAMIPVYEAYGDDPDIAALYIDSQIMLTPWQIYDVDKRAPNPEAREREIQAALERSLAGTGADHIGVLHFDIHVQEMSPTPEKALPSARRLQELAPPDAGHLQHMPSHIHALVGDFDEATRCSRLSMATDKRFMANLHRTPFYRTLVCHDVHMLMFAGMQTGNLADAADAAIVMAEILENVLVHRPVTHMDMTLEGYYATIAHVDVRFGRWQQIADREFAGDPAFMPVSHAMHHQARAVALAALGRHDEADMAAADFDAARARVPAGYAYFNNQADDILAVGAAMMRGEMAYHAGETEAGFDWLREAVAAEDRLVYTEPRAWMHPPRHALGALLLEQGRIDEARVIYERDLGHEEELPVSRQNRGNVWSLSGLAECYEKLGDPRAGDAGAALAAALPLADQPVTSSCFCRGRAGGSGTA
;
A
#
# COMPACT_ATOMS: atom_id res chain seq x y z
N MET A 1 -5.75 30.99 -17.98
CA MET A 1 -4.67 31.94 -17.67
C MET A 1 -3.38 31.22 -18.00
N ASN A 2 -2.39 31.85 -18.67
CA ASN A 2 -1.05 31.27 -18.81
C ASN A 2 -0.35 31.42 -17.47
N THR A 3 -0.31 30.34 -16.71
CA THR A 3 0.48 30.27 -15.47
C THR A 3 1.93 29.98 -15.87
N SER A 4 2.89 30.80 -15.45
CA SER A 4 4.31 30.52 -15.63
C SER A 4 4.72 29.36 -14.72
N HIS A 5 5.69 28.53 -15.13
CA HIS A 5 6.24 27.47 -14.29
C HIS A 5 6.81 28.02 -12.97
N SER A 6 7.33 29.26 -12.97
CA SER A 6 7.79 29.93 -11.73
C SER A 6 6.71 30.17 -10.68
N ASP A 7 5.43 30.10 -11.06
CA ASP A 7 4.29 30.29 -10.16
C ASP A 7 3.69 28.95 -9.69
N TYR A 8 4.27 27.83 -10.11
CA TYR A 8 3.80 26.50 -9.70
C TYR A 8 4.11 26.27 -8.21
N PRO A 9 3.11 25.83 -7.40
CA PRO A 9 3.24 25.85 -5.95
C PRO A 9 4.06 24.69 -5.36
N PHE A 10 4.48 23.71 -6.17
CA PHE A 10 5.15 22.49 -5.71
C PHE A 10 6.58 22.39 -6.24
N ASP A 11 7.50 21.94 -5.37
CA ASP A 11 8.87 21.64 -5.73
C ASP A 11 9.04 20.14 -6.02
N LEU A 12 9.13 19.80 -7.29
CA LEU A 12 9.33 18.44 -7.81
C LEU A 12 10.77 18.20 -8.29
N GLY A 13 11.70 19.08 -7.95
CA GLY A 13 13.06 19.02 -8.47
C GLY A 13 13.16 19.52 -9.91
N THR A 14 14.34 19.33 -10.50
CA THR A 14 14.68 19.91 -11.81
C THR A 14 15.15 18.85 -12.82
N HIS A 15 14.90 17.56 -12.56
CA HIS A 15 15.33 16.49 -13.46
C HIS A 15 14.61 16.60 -14.80
N CYS A 16 15.41 16.63 -15.88
CA CYS A 16 14.88 16.62 -17.23
C CYS A 16 15.78 15.73 -18.11
N PRO A 17 15.21 14.76 -18.87
CA PRO A 17 16.00 13.89 -19.74
C PRO A 17 16.79 14.67 -20.80
N ALA A 18 18.00 14.21 -21.12
CA ALA A 18 18.87 14.87 -22.08
C ALA A 18 18.30 14.90 -23.52
N PHE A 19 17.42 13.97 -23.85
CA PHE A 19 16.74 13.91 -25.17
C PHE A 19 15.53 14.86 -25.27
N VAL A 20 15.21 15.63 -24.23
CA VAL A 20 14.15 16.64 -24.28
C VAL A 20 14.65 17.88 -24.99
N VAL A 21 14.14 18.15 -26.20
CA VAL A 21 14.48 19.31 -27.02
C VAL A 21 13.23 20.17 -27.21
N THR A 22 13.18 21.30 -26.51
CA THR A 22 12.09 22.29 -26.52
C THR A 22 12.59 23.61 -25.91
N ASN A 23 11.71 24.61 -25.73
CA ASN A 23 12.07 25.81 -25.00
C ASN A 23 12.09 25.60 -23.47
N ASP A 24 12.76 26.50 -22.73
CA ASP A 24 12.99 26.36 -21.29
C ASP A 24 11.70 26.22 -20.47
N GLU A 25 10.65 26.95 -20.81
CA GLU A 25 9.36 26.89 -20.11
C GLU A 25 8.66 25.54 -20.31
N ALA A 26 8.66 25.02 -21.54
CA ALA A 26 8.10 23.71 -21.86
C ALA A 26 8.92 22.59 -21.22
N ALA A 27 10.25 22.71 -21.22
CA ALA A 27 11.14 21.74 -20.57
C ALA A 27 10.91 21.69 -19.05
N ALA A 28 10.76 22.83 -18.37
CA ALA A 28 10.49 22.90 -16.95
C ALA A 28 9.15 22.24 -16.58
N TRP A 29 8.08 22.53 -17.33
CA TRP A 29 6.78 21.89 -17.15
C TRP A 29 6.82 20.38 -17.41
N PHE A 30 7.58 19.96 -18.43
CA PHE A 30 7.74 18.54 -18.76
C PHE A 30 8.50 17.79 -17.66
N ALA A 31 9.59 18.35 -17.14
CA ALA A 31 10.35 17.78 -16.03
C ALA A 31 9.48 17.59 -14.78
N THR A 32 8.69 18.61 -14.42
CA THR A 32 7.73 18.50 -13.31
C THR A 32 6.68 17.43 -13.57
N GLY A 33 6.18 17.33 -14.82
CA GLY A 33 5.24 16.28 -15.22
C GLY A 33 5.82 14.87 -15.09
N LEU A 34 7.10 14.66 -15.45
CA LEU A 34 7.79 13.38 -15.26
C LEU A 34 7.95 13.01 -13.78
N SER A 35 8.32 13.97 -12.93
CA SER A 35 8.43 13.72 -11.49
C SER A 35 7.09 13.30 -10.89
N TRP A 36 5.98 13.93 -11.29
CA TRP A 36 4.65 13.50 -10.91
C TRP A 36 4.27 12.12 -11.48
N LEU A 37 4.64 11.83 -12.73
CA LEU A 37 4.43 10.52 -13.36
C LEU A 37 5.13 9.41 -12.55
N TYR A 38 6.41 9.61 -12.23
CA TYR A 38 7.18 8.67 -11.40
C TYR A 38 6.69 8.58 -9.96
N GLY A 39 5.99 9.58 -9.45
CA GLY A 39 5.30 9.58 -8.16
C GLY A 39 3.84 9.16 -8.24
N PHE A 40 3.39 8.57 -9.35
CA PHE A 40 2.03 8.09 -9.59
C PHE A 40 0.91 9.15 -9.48
N ASN A 41 1.26 10.43 -9.39
CA ASN A 41 0.29 11.52 -9.46
C ASN A 41 0.00 11.89 -10.93
N HIS A 42 -0.64 10.97 -11.64
CA HIS A 42 -0.94 11.09 -13.06
C HIS A 42 -1.83 12.28 -13.38
N GLU A 43 -2.72 12.69 -12.45
CA GLU A 43 -3.61 13.84 -12.65
C GLU A 43 -2.83 15.16 -12.73
N GLU A 44 -1.85 15.36 -11.83
CA GLU A 44 -0.95 16.50 -11.86
C GLU A 44 0.04 16.43 -13.03
N ALA A 45 0.55 15.23 -13.34
CA ALA A 45 1.40 15.02 -14.51
C ALA A 45 0.71 15.49 -15.81
N ILE A 46 -0.55 15.11 -16.01
CA ILE A 46 -1.35 15.58 -17.17
C ILE A 46 -1.47 17.11 -17.17
N GLY A 47 -1.67 17.73 -16.02
CA GLY A 47 -1.71 19.18 -15.86
C GLY A 47 -0.42 19.84 -16.36
N CYS A 48 0.72 19.36 -15.89
CA CYS A 48 2.06 19.83 -16.24
C CYS A 48 2.36 19.61 -17.75
N PHE A 49 2.08 18.42 -18.29
CA PHE A 49 2.29 18.13 -19.71
C PHE A 49 1.40 18.99 -20.62
N ARG A 50 0.18 19.33 -20.21
CA ARG A 50 -0.67 20.29 -20.92
C ARG A 50 -0.08 21.70 -20.91
N HIS A 51 0.58 22.12 -19.81
CA HIS A 51 1.30 23.39 -19.78
C HIS A 51 2.53 23.35 -20.71
N ALA A 52 3.29 22.26 -20.73
CA ALA A 52 4.40 22.06 -21.65
C ALA A 52 3.95 22.14 -23.12
N ALA A 53 2.85 21.48 -23.50
CA ALA A 53 2.27 21.52 -24.85
C ALA A 53 1.78 22.92 -25.26
N ARG A 54 1.33 23.75 -24.31
CA ARG A 54 0.95 25.15 -24.58
C ARG A 54 2.15 26.07 -24.73
N ALA A 55 3.23 25.79 -24.00
CA ALA A 55 4.46 26.57 -24.07
C ALA A 55 5.22 26.30 -25.37
N ASP A 56 5.10 25.10 -25.93
CA ASP A 56 5.64 24.71 -27.24
C ASP A 56 4.68 23.75 -27.94
N ASP A 57 3.93 24.26 -28.92
CA ASP A 57 2.95 23.46 -29.69
C ASP A 57 3.60 22.35 -30.52
N GLY A 58 4.90 22.50 -30.87
CA GLY A 58 5.69 21.49 -31.60
C GLY A 58 6.24 20.38 -30.70
N PHE A 59 6.12 20.47 -29.37
CA PHE A 59 6.76 19.56 -28.44
C PHE A 59 6.00 18.23 -28.32
N ALA A 60 6.39 17.24 -29.12
CA ALA A 60 5.73 15.94 -29.22
C ALA A 60 5.68 15.17 -27.90
N LEU A 61 6.74 15.24 -27.07
CA LEU A 61 6.81 14.52 -25.78
C LEU A 61 5.80 15.04 -24.75
N ALA A 62 5.38 16.31 -24.83
CA ALA A 62 4.31 16.80 -23.97
C ALA A 62 2.98 16.06 -24.19
N TRP A 63 2.65 15.76 -25.46
CA TRP A 63 1.48 14.98 -25.82
C TRP A 63 1.64 13.49 -25.49
N TRP A 64 2.84 12.93 -25.64
CA TRP A 64 3.17 11.60 -25.15
C TRP A 64 2.95 11.51 -23.63
N GLY A 65 3.42 12.51 -22.87
CA GLY A 65 3.23 12.59 -21.42
C GLY A 65 1.75 12.60 -21.02
N ILE A 66 0.89 13.33 -21.75
CA ILE A 66 -0.57 13.31 -21.56
C ILE A 66 -1.11 11.90 -21.83
N ALA A 67 -0.66 11.24 -22.90
CA ALA A 67 -1.15 9.93 -23.28
C ALA A 67 -0.81 8.85 -22.21
N ILE A 68 0.44 8.76 -21.80
CA ILE A 68 0.87 7.74 -20.82
C ILE A 68 0.21 7.96 -19.45
N SER A 69 0.08 9.22 -19.03
CA SER A 69 -0.54 9.56 -17.74
C SER A 69 -2.07 9.41 -17.72
N SER A 70 -2.72 9.40 -18.90
CA SER A 70 -4.18 9.20 -18.99
C SER A 70 -4.59 7.74 -18.96
N GLY A 71 -3.65 6.83 -19.17
CA GLY A 71 -3.86 5.39 -19.23
C GLY A 71 -3.71 4.68 -17.89
N PRO A 72 -3.76 3.34 -17.91
CA PRO A 72 -3.55 2.52 -16.73
C PRO A 72 -2.08 2.54 -16.28
N PHE A 73 -1.88 2.29 -15.00
CA PHE A 73 -0.58 2.09 -14.38
C PHE A 73 -0.72 1.10 -13.22
N MET A 74 0.37 0.72 -12.56
CA MET A 74 0.40 -0.36 -11.59
C MET A 74 -0.72 -0.25 -10.54
N ASN A 75 -0.94 0.94 -9.98
CA ASN A 75 -1.96 1.18 -8.94
C ASN A 75 -3.36 1.48 -9.50
N LYS A 76 -3.54 1.44 -10.82
CA LYS A 76 -4.84 1.64 -11.50
C LYS A 76 -4.88 0.86 -12.82
N PRO A 77 -4.83 -0.48 -12.78
CA PRO A 77 -4.89 -1.32 -13.97
C PRO A 77 -6.27 -1.29 -14.63
N TRP A 78 -6.39 -1.76 -15.87
CA TRP A 78 -7.65 -1.77 -16.62
C TRP A 78 -8.79 -2.49 -15.89
N GLU A 79 -8.48 -3.54 -15.16
CA GLU A 79 -9.45 -4.37 -14.44
C GLU A 79 -10.19 -3.63 -13.33
N TRP A 80 -9.58 -2.55 -12.81
CA TRP A 80 -10.20 -1.72 -11.77
C TRP A 80 -11.10 -0.63 -12.31
N LEU A 81 -11.08 -0.38 -13.63
CA LEU A 81 -11.86 0.67 -14.27
C LEU A 81 -13.24 0.17 -14.67
N THR A 82 -14.26 0.97 -14.38
CA THR A 82 -15.60 0.79 -14.94
C THR A 82 -15.61 1.07 -16.44
N MET A 83 -16.63 0.62 -17.16
CA MET A 83 -16.74 0.87 -18.61
C MET A 83 -16.68 2.37 -18.97
N PRO A 84 -17.39 3.29 -18.29
CA PRO A 84 -17.26 4.73 -18.56
C PRO A 84 -15.84 5.27 -18.32
N GLU A 85 -15.13 4.77 -17.30
CA GLU A 85 -13.73 5.16 -17.04
C GLU A 85 -12.79 4.63 -18.12
N LYS A 86 -12.97 3.39 -18.60
CA LYS A 86 -12.22 2.83 -19.75
C LYS A 86 -12.44 3.65 -21.01
N GLU A 87 -13.69 4.01 -21.33
CA GLU A 87 -14.04 4.85 -22.47
C GLU A 87 -13.35 6.22 -22.39
N GLN A 88 -13.41 6.88 -21.25
CA GLN A 88 -12.78 8.18 -21.02
C GLN A 88 -11.25 8.10 -21.13
N ALA A 89 -10.63 7.12 -20.48
CA ALA A 89 -9.18 6.92 -20.48
C ALA A 89 -8.68 6.64 -21.91
N LEU A 90 -9.31 5.69 -22.60
CA LEU A 90 -8.89 5.29 -23.94
C LEU A 90 -9.05 6.42 -24.97
N ALA A 91 -10.14 7.19 -24.91
CA ALA A 91 -10.32 8.36 -25.77
C ALA A 91 -9.23 9.43 -25.51
N ALA A 92 -8.87 9.67 -24.25
CA ALA A 92 -7.82 10.63 -23.90
C ALA A 92 -6.43 10.14 -24.37
N CYS A 93 -6.08 8.87 -24.13
CA CYS A 93 -4.82 8.27 -24.53
C CYS A 93 -4.65 8.27 -26.06
N HIS A 94 -5.65 7.76 -26.79
CA HIS A 94 -5.62 7.69 -28.25
C HIS A 94 -5.53 9.08 -28.88
N GLY A 95 -6.32 10.05 -28.38
CA GLY A 95 -6.27 11.43 -28.85
C GLY A 95 -4.90 12.08 -28.62
N ALA A 96 -4.35 11.94 -27.42
CA ALA A 96 -3.05 12.53 -27.09
C ALA A 96 -1.89 11.88 -27.86
N ILE A 97 -1.89 10.55 -28.04
CA ILE A 97 -0.83 9.89 -28.80
C ILE A 97 -0.90 10.22 -30.29
N ALA A 98 -2.09 10.43 -30.86
CA ALA A 98 -2.25 10.92 -32.23
C ALA A 98 -1.65 12.32 -32.43
N GLU A 99 -1.84 13.22 -31.44
CA GLU A 99 -1.21 14.55 -31.42
C GLU A 99 0.33 14.44 -31.31
N ALA A 100 0.85 13.54 -30.46
CA ALA A 100 2.29 13.29 -30.35
C ALA A 100 2.87 12.80 -31.69
N MET A 101 2.24 11.79 -32.31
CA MET A 101 2.66 11.23 -33.59
C MET A 101 2.70 12.28 -34.71
N SER A 102 1.75 13.21 -34.72
CA SER A 102 1.69 14.30 -35.75
C SER A 102 2.86 15.28 -35.64
N ARG A 103 3.59 15.31 -34.51
CA ARG A 103 4.70 16.23 -34.18
C ARG A 103 6.08 15.58 -34.19
N THR A 104 6.20 14.31 -34.59
CA THR A 104 7.48 13.56 -34.52
C THR A 104 8.52 14.00 -35.53
N ALA A 105 8.16 14.78 -36.55
CA ALA A 105 9.06 15.12 -37.68
C ALA A 105 10.41 15.71 -37.24
N ASN A 106 10.42 16.52 -36.20
CA ASN A 106 11.63 17.16 -35.63
C ASN A 106 12.02 16.60 -34.27
N ALA A 107 11.36 15.54 -33.78
CA ALA A 107 11.65 14.95 -32.51
C ALA A 107 12.99 14.15 -32.56
N PRO A 108 13.80 14.19 -31.49
CA PRO A 108 14.97 13.32 -31.36
C PRO A 108 14.63 11.84 -31.53
N PRO A 109 15.59 10.99 -31.92
CA PRO A 109 15.33 9.56 -32.14
C PRO A 109 14.74 8.86 -30.92
N GLU A 110 15.20 9.17 -29.72
CA GLU A 110 14.73 8.63 -28.44
C GLU A 110 13.26 8.99 -28.21
N ALA A 111 12.92 10.26 -28.37
CA ALA A 111 11.56 10.77 -28.22
C ALA A 111 10.62 10.13 -29.22
N ARG A 112 11.05 9.99 -30.48
CA ARG A 112 10.26 9.33 -31.54
C ARG A 112 10.01 7.88 -31.19
N ALA A 113 11.04 7.14 -30.75
CA ALA A 113 10.93 5.74 -30.38
C ALA A 113 9.94 5.52 -29.23
N LEU A 114 9.98 6.37 -28.19
CA LEU A 114 9.01 6.33 -27.09
C LEU A 114 7.57 6.59 -27.56
N ILE A 115 7.37 7.57 -28.43
CA ILE A 115 6.04 7.91 -28.98
C ILE A 115 5.49 6.76 -29.84
N GLU A 116 6.31 6.19 -30.74
CA GLU A 116 5.95 5.07 -31.60
C GLU A 116 5.63 3.81 -30.77
N ALA A 117 6.40 3.53 -29.71
CA ALA A 117 6.14 2.43 -28.79
C ALA A 117 4.81 2.61 -28.05
N LEU A 118 4.51 3.82 -27.54
CA LEU A 118 3.26 4.07 -26.83
C LEU A 118 2.03 4.01 -27.76
N ALA A 119 2.19 4.32 -29.04
CA ALA A 119 1.08 4.32 -30.00
C ALA A 119 0.43 2.94 -30.16
N VAL A 120 1.16 1.85 -29.97
CA VAL A 120 0.60 0.50 -30.08
C VAL A 120 -0.26 0.11 -28.86
N ARG A 121 -0.10 0.82 -27.74
CA ARG A 121 -0.91 0.61 -26.52
C ARG A 121 -2.34 1.14 -26.67
N TYR A 122 -2.56 2.16 -27.53
CA TYR A 122 -3.82 2.87 -27.67
C TYR A 122 -4.24 3.00 -29.13
N PRO A 123 -4.47 1.88 -29.85
CA PRO A 123 -4.68 1.89 -31.31
C PRO A 123 -6.04 2.44 -31.75
N GLN A 124 -7.03 2.51 -30.86
CA GLN A 124 -8.40 2.95 -31.13
C GLN A 124 -9.06 3.58 -29.90
N THR A 125 -10.22 4.20 -30.09
CA THR A 125 -11.02 4.83 -29.01
C THR A 125 -12.12 3.92 -28.46
N GLU A 126 -12.55 2.91 -29.22
CA GLU A 126 -13.57 1.96 -28.80
C GLU A 126 -12.95 0.97 -27.80
N VAL A 127 -13.61 0.78 -26.67
CA VAL A 127 -13.17 -0.15 -25.63
C VAL A 127 -13.46 -1.58 -26.09
N PRO A 128 -12.45 -2.42 -26.28
CA PRO A 128 -12.63 -3.84 -26.59
C PRO A 128 -12.87 -4.65 -25.31
N ASP A 129 -12.95 -5.97 -25.45
CA ASP A 129 -12.91 -6.85 -24.27
C ASP A 129 -11.55 -6.82 -23.55
N ASP A 130 -11.53 -7.26 -22.30
CA ASP A 130 -10.35 -7.19 -21.42
C ASP A 130 -9.16 -8.01 -21.96
N GLY A 131 -9.41 -9.10 -22.70
CA GLY A 131 -8.36 -9.90 -23.33
C GLY A 131 -7.62 -9.13 -24.42
N VAL A 132 -8.32 -8.26 -25.16
CA VAL A 132 -7.72 -7.37 -26.15
C VAL A 132 -6.95 -6.25 -25.47
N LEU A 133 -7.48 -5.64 -24.41
CA LEU A 133 -6.75 -4.65 -23.60
C LEU A 133 -5.42 -5.24 -23.08
N ALA A 134 -5.43 -6.44 -22.53
CA ALA A 134 -4.22 -7.14 -22.09
C ALA A 134 -3.24 -7.40 -23.25
N SER A 135 -3.75 -7.66 -24.47
CA SER A 135 -2.89 -7.83 -25.64
C SER A 135 -2.20 -6.52 -26.07
N TRP A 136 -2.85 -5.36 -25.89
CA TRP A 136 -2.24 -4.06 -26.14
C TRP A 136 -1.17 -3.70 -25.12
N GLU A 137 -1.38 -4.03 -23.84
CA GLU A 137 -0.34 -3.91 -22.81
C GLU A 137 0.90 -4.73 -23.20
N ARG A 138 0.71 -5.97 -23.62
CA ARG A 138 1.80 -6.83 -24.09
C ARG A 138 2.48 -6.27 -25.34
N ALA A 139 1.72 -5.76 -26.30
CA ALA A 139 2.27 -5.13 -27.50
C ALA A 139 3.13 -3.89 -27.16
N TYR A 140 2.69 -3.09 -26.19
CA TYR A 140 3.47 -1.95 -25.70
C TYR A 140 4.75 -2.41 -24.99
N ALA A 141 4.67 -3.37 -24.09
CA ALA A 141 5.84 -3.94 -23.42
C ALA A 141 6.85 -4.52 -24.43
N ASP A 142 6.38 -5.19 -25.49
CA ASP A 142 7.23 -5.69 -26.58
C ASP A 142 7.84 -4.55 -27.42
N ALA A 143 7.08 -3.49 -27.69
CA ALA A 143 7.57 -2.32 -28.43
C ALA A 143 8.62 -1.53 -27.66
N MET A 144 8.60 -1.57 -26.33
CA MET A 144 9.62 -0.95 -25.49
C MET A 144 10.95 -1.71 -25.47
N ILE A 145 11.01 -3.00 -25.84
CA ILE A 145 12.26 -3.77 -25.89
C ILE A 145 13.32 -3.13 -26.81
N PRO A 146 13.05 -2.88 -28.12
CA PRO A 146 14.03 -2.23 -28.98
C PRO A 146 14.37 -0.79 -28.56
N VAL A 147 13.45 -0.07 -27.90
CA VAL A 147 13.74 1.25 -27.34
C VAL A 147 14.78 1.16 -26.23
N TYR A 148 14.58 0.23 -25.30
CA TYR A 148 15.53 -0.04 -24.21
C TYR A 148 16.87 -0.57 -24.73
N GLU A 149 16.89 -1.46 -25.71
CA GLU A 149 18.12 -1.98 -26.32
C GLU A 149 18.97 -0.86 -26.95
N ALA A 150 18.31 0.12 -27.59
CA ALA A 150 18.99 1.24 -28.25
C ALA A 150 19.39 2.36 -27.30
N TYR A 151 18.57 2.67 -26.29
CA TYR A 151 18.69 3.88 -25.49
C TYR A 151 18.65 3.66 -23.98
N GLY A 152 18.64 2.42 -23.48
CA GLY A 152 18.48 2.09 -22.06
C GLY A 152 19.63 2.46 -21.13
N ASP A 153 20.68 3.13 -21.64
CA ASP A 153 21.67 3.81 -20.80
C ASP A 153 21.12 5.14 -20.24
N ASP A 154 20.06 5.68 -20.85
CA ASP A 154 19.29 6.78 -20.30
C ASP A 154 18.35 6.26 -19.21
N PRO A 155 18.39 6.79 -17.98
CA PRO A 155 17.64 6.25 -16.84
C PRO A 155 16.12 6.47 -16.96
N ASP A 156 15.65 7.50 -17.68
CA ASP A 156 14.22 7.69 -17.94
C ASP A 156 13.70 6.59 -18.87
N ILE A 157 14.46 6.26 -19.92
CA ILE A 157 14.08 5.17 -20.84
C ILE A 157 14.12 3.83 -20.12
N ALA A 158 15.10 3.60 -19.24
CA ALA A 158 15.15 2.41 -18.42
C ALA A 158 13.95 2.31 -17.46
N ALA A 159 13.59 3.39 -16.77
CA ALA A 159 12.43 3.45 -15.89
C ALA A 159 11.11 3.16 -16.64
N LEU A 160 10.89 3.78 -17.80
CA LEU A 160 9.71 3.58 -18.64
C LEU A 160 9.63 2.15 -19.22
N TYR A 161 10.78 1.57 -19.55
CA TYR A 161 10.85 0.16 -19.94
C TYR A 161 10.45 -0.75 -18.78
N ILE A 162 11.02 -0.55 -17.60
CA ILE A 162 10.71 -1.34 -16.40
C ILE A 162 9.22 -1.25 -16.08
N ASP A 163 8.65 -0.05 -16.05
CA ASP A 163 7.21 0.17 -15.86
C ASP A 163 6.37 -0.62 -16.87
N SER A 164 6.73 -0.57 -18.17
CA SER A 164 6.01 -1.31 -19.21
C SER A 164 6.01 -2.82 -19.01
N GLN A 165 7.08 -3.38 -18.43
CA GLN A 165 7.17 -4.81 -18.13
C GLN A 165 6.39 -5.18 -16.85
N ILE A 166 6.42 -4.32 -15.81
CA ILE A 166 5.63 -4.46 -14.58
C ILE A 166 4.13 -4.52 -14.90
N MET A 167 3.67 -3.70 -15.85
CA MET A 167 2.28 -3.60 -16.26
C MET A 167 1.70 -4.88 -16.88
N LEU A 168 2.51 -5.86 -17.22
CA LEU A 168 2.02 -7.17 -17.68
C LEU A 168 1.38 -8.00 -16.55
N THR A 169 1.84 -7.80 -15.33
CA THR A 169 1.38 -8.52 -14.13
C THR A 169 1.40 -7.59 -12.91
N PRO A 170 0.58 -6.51 -12.90
CA PRO A 170 0.53 -5.57 -11.78
C PRO A 170 0.28 -6.33 -10.48
N TRP A 171 1.07 -6.05 -9.42
CA TRP A 171 0.96 -6.70 -8.11
C TRP A 171 1.20 -8.22 -8.08
N GLN A 172 1.66 -8.82 -9.20
CA GLN A 172 1.85 -10.25 -9.36
C GLN A 172 3.16 -10.61 -10.05
N ILE A 173 4.23 -9.81 -9.85
CA ILE A 173 5.57 -10.11 -10.38
C ILE A 173 6.11 -11.39 -9.76
N TYR A 174 5.78 -11.64 -8.49
CA TYR A 174 6.10 -12.87 -7.76
C TYR A 174 4.82 -13.58 -7.31
N ASP A 175 4.85 -14.90 -7.37
CA ASP A 175 3.92 -15.78 -6.66
C ASP A 175 4.40 -15.87 -5.20
N VAL A 176 3.76 -15.12 -4.33
CA VAL A 176 4.15 -15.00 -2.91
C VAL A 176 4.11 -16.36 -2.22
N ASP A 177 3.11 -17.20 -2.52
CA ASP A 177 2.96 -18.52 -1.90
C ASP A 177 4.06 -19.50 -2.31
N LYS A 178 4.46 -19.45 -3.59
CA LYS A 178 5.55 -20.28 -4.11
C LYS A 178 6.93 -19.66 -3.87
N ARG A 179 7.01 -18.41 -3.43
CA ARG A 179 8.24 -17.63 -3.27
C ARG A 179 9.10 -17.65 -4.55
N ALA A 180 8.45 -17.51 -5.67
CA ALA A 180 9.06 -17.64 -6.99
C ALA A 180 8.50 -16.59 -7.95
N PRO A 181 9.24 -16.23 -9.00
CA PRO A 181 8.68 -15.39 -10.05
C PRO A 181 7.38 -15.97 -10.61
N ASN A 182 6.41 -15.11 -10.88
CA ASN A 182 5.21 -15.50 -11.60
C ASN A 182 5.58 -15.87 -13.04
N PRO A 183 5.20 -17.03 -13.55
CA PRO A 183 5.52 -17.46 -14.91
C PRO A 183 5.04 -16.51 -16.03
N GLU A 184 4.00 -15.72 -15.76
CA GLU A 184 3.46 -14.73 -16.70
C GLU A 184 4.19 -13.37 -16.64
N ALA A 185 4.97 -13.13 -15.56
CA ALA A 185 5.78 -11.92 -15.39
C ALA A 185 7.11 -12.04 -16.14
N ARG A 186 7.63 -10.89 -16.56
CA ARG A 186 8.97 -10.76 -17.14
C ARG A 186 10.01 -10.41 -16.08
N GLU A 187 9.97 -11.15 -14.97
CA GLU A 187 10.80 -10.86 -13.80
C GLU A 187 12.29 -10.78 -14.12
N ARG A 188 12.81 -11.69 -14.95
CA ARG A 188 14.24 -11.72 -15.30
C ARG A 188 14.66 -10.49 -16.11
N GLU A 189 13.82 -10.07 -17.04
CA GLU A 189 14.03 -8.88 -17.86
C GLU A 189 13.98 -7.62 -17.00
N ILE A 190 13.01 -7.54 -16.07
CA ILE A 190 12.88 -6.45 -15.11
C ILE A 190 14.12 -6.39 -14.21
N GLN A 191 14.54 -7.49 -13.60
CA GLN A 191 15.72 -7.55 -12.74
C GLN A 191 17.00 -7.15 -13.49
N ALA A 192 17.20 -7.65 -14.71
CA ALA A 192 18.35 -7.29 -15.51
C ALA A 192 18.40 -5.80 -15.87
N ALA A 193 17.24 -5.20 -16.14
CA ALA A 193 17.14 -3.77 -16.41
C ALA A 193 17.42 -2.92 -15.15
N LEU A 194 16.88 -3.33 -14.00
CA LEU A 194 17.15 -2.70 -12.71
C LEU A 194 18.64 -2.78 -12.36
N GLU A 195 19.25 -3.96 -12.41
CA GLU A 195 20.66 -4.17 -12.10
C GLU A 195 21.57 -3.30 -12.99
N ARG A 196 21.29 -3.28 -14.32
CA ARG A 196 22.07 -2.45 -15.26
C ARG A 196 21.91 -0.97 -14.94
N SER A 197 20.69 -0.50 -14.71
CA SER A 197 20.39 0.93 -14.47
C SER A 197 20.97 1.40 -13.14
N LEU A 198 20.79 0.62 -12.07
CA LEU A 198 21.32 0.92 -10.73
C LEU A 198 22.87 0.87 -10.65
N ALA A 199 23.51 0.11 -11.53
CA ALA A 199 24.98 0.14 -11.66
C ALA A 199 25.51 1.38 -12.39
N GLY A 200 24.64 2.20 -12.97
CA GLY A 200 24.96 3.40 -13.76
C GLY A 200 24.22 4.65 -13.27
N THR A 201 23.71 5.42 -14.22
CA THR A 201 23.02 6.70 -13.98
C THR A 201 21.68 6.55 -13.27
N GLY A 202 21.04 5.37 -13.33
CA GLY A 202 19.78 5.07 -12.66
C GLY A 202 19.88 4.98 -11.13
N ALA A 203 21.10 4.87 -10.57
CA ALA A 203 21.32 4.86 -9.12
C ALA A 203 20.79 6.13 -8.41
N ASP A 204 20.65 7.23 -9.15
CA ASP A 204 20.16 8.52 -8.66
C ASP A 204 18.84 8.93 -9.33
N HIS A 205 18.17 8.00 -10.01
CA HIS A 205 16.94 8.30 -10.74
C HIS A 205 15.68 7.86 -9.96
N ILE A 206 14.83 8.83 -9.60
CA ILE A 206 13.65 8.59 -8.73
C ILE A 206 12.69 7.51 -9.26
N GLY A 207 12.47 7.42 -10.57
CA GLY A 207 11.62 6.40 -11.18
C GLY A 207 12.23 5.00 -11.09
N VAL A 208 13.53 4.85 -11.37
CA VAL A 208 14.23 3.55 -11.25
C VAL A 208 14.21 3.06 -9.81
N LEU A 209 14.51 3.94 -8.84
CA LEU A 209 14.51 3.61 -7.42
C LEU A 209 13.11 3.23 -6.92
N HIS A 210 12.08 3.94 -7.38
CA HIS A 210 10.68 3.65 -7.06
C HIS A 210 10.27 2.28 -7.58
N PHE A 211 10.54 1.98 -8.85
CA PHE A 211 10.19 0.69 -9.44
C PHE A 211 11.01 -0.47 -8.86
N ASP A 212 12.26 -0.26 -8.45
CA ASP A 212 13.03 -1.29 -7.71
C ASP A 212 12.34 -1.67 -6.39
N ILE A 213 11.84 -0.68 -5.65
CA ILE A 213 11.05 -0.93 -4.43
C ILE A 213 9.83 -1.81 -4.76
N HIS A 214 9.01 -1.42 -5.73
CA HIS A 214 7.81 -2.17 -6.11
C HIS A 214 8.11 -3.60 -6.60
N VAL A 215 9.21 -3.80 -7.30
CA VAL A 215 9.62 -5.14 -7.76
C VAL A 215 10.08 -6.00 -6.59
N GLN A 216 10.85 -5.44 -5.66
CA GLN A 216 11.44 -6.23 -4.58
C GLN A 216 10.49 -6.46 -3.41
N GLU A 217 9.51 -5.60 -3.14
CA GLU A 217 8.64 -5.69 -1.96
C GLU A 217 7.83 -7.00 -1.88
N MET A 218 7.44 -7.57 -3.02
CA MET A 218 6.76 -8.86 -3.07
C MET A 218 7.72 -10.03 -3.34
N SER A 219 9.03 -9.76 -3.49
CA SER A 219 10.05 -10.78 -3.71
C SER A 219 10.36 -11.58 -2.43
N PRO A 220 11.01 -12.76 -2.55
CA PRO A 220 11.52 -13.47 -1.37
C PRO A 220 12.64 -12.74 -0.63
N THR A 221 13.24 -11.70 -1.23
CA THR A 221 14.42 -10.98 -0.73
C THR A 221 14.25 -9.46 -0.83
N PRO A 222 13.23 -8.86 -0.16
CA PRO A 222 12.95 -7.42 -0.26
C PRO A 222 14.11 -6.54 0.22
N GLU A 223 14.99 -7.07 1.07
CA GLU A 223 16.20 -6.38 1.53
C GLU A 223 17.14 -5.96 0.40
N LYS A 224 17.01 -6.53 -0.80
CA LYS A 224 17.77 -6.10 -1.97
C LYS A 224 17.49 -4.66 -2.37
N ALA A 225 16.27 -4.16 -2.12
CA ALA A 225 15.89 -2.78 -2.39
C ALA A 225 16.27 -1.80 -1.27
N LEU A 226 16.91 -2.22 -0.17
CA LEU A 226 17.36 -1.29 0.88
C LEU A 226 18.29 -0.16 0.35
N PRO A 227 19.24 -0.41 -0.57
CA PRO A 227 20.03 0.67 -1.17
C PRO A 227 19.16 1.69 -1.92
N SER A 228 18.20 1.20 -2.72
CA SER A 228 17.26 2.04 -3.48
C SER A 228 16.32 2.81 -2.54
N ALA A 229 15.79 2.17 -1.51
CA ALA A 229 14.96 2.83 -0.50
C ALA A 229 15.70 3.98 0.19
N ARG A 230 16.93 3.74 0.69
CA ARG A 230 17.77 4.77 1.32
C ARG A 230 18.12 5.90 0.35
N ARG A 231 18.42 5.56 -0.90
CA ARG A 231 18.75 6.58 -1.88
C ARG A 231 17.55 7.43 -2.27
N LEU A 232 16.37 6.80 -2.41
CA LEU A 232 15.12 7.53 -2.67
C LEU A 232 14.75 8.47 -1.51
N GLN A 233 15.01 8.10 -0.25
CA GLN A 233 14.84 9.00 0.91
C GLN A 233 15.64 10.29 0.80
N GLU A 234 16.83 10.23 0.17
CA GLU A 234 17.68 11.39 -0.02
C GLU A 234 17.26 12.25 -1.23
N LEU A 235 16.69 11.62 -2.25
CA LEU A 235 16.45 12.24 -3.56
C LEU A 235 14.98 12.61 -3.80
N ALA A 236 14.03 12.02 -3.06
CA ALA A 236 12.61 12.29 -3.26
C ALA A 236 12.32 13.80 -3.18
N PRO A 237 11.66 14.37 -4.20
CA PRO A 237 11.36 15.79 -4.20
C PRO A 237 10.54 16.23 -2.97
N PRO A 238 10.71 17.49 -2.50
CA PRO A 238 10.07 17.97 -1.27
C PRO A 238 8.55 17.89 -1.24
N ASP A 239 7.89 17.94 -2.40
CA ASP A 239 6.43 17.91 -2.50
C ASP A 239 5.88 16.65 -3.19
N ALA A 240 6.73 15.61 -3.39
CA ALA A 240 6.32 14.32 -3.92
C ALA A 240 6.03 13.32 -2.78
N GLY A 241 4.86 13.45 -2.14
CA GLY A 241 4.48 12.66 -0.95
C GLY A 241 4.65 11.16 -1.15
N HIS A 242 4.13 10.60 -2.23
CA HIS A 242 4.23 9.18 -2.52
C HIS A 242 5.68 8.69 -2.69
N LEU A 243 6.57 9.46 -3.35
CA LEU A 243 7.99 9.08 -3.44
C LEU A 243 8.71 9.13 -2.07
N GLN A 244 8.28 10.00 -1.16
CA GLN A 244 8.80 10.05 0.21
C GLN A 244 8.29 8.86 1.06
N HIS A 245 7.10 8.35 0.74
CA HIS A 245 6.48 7.20 1.38
C HIS A 245 7.12 5.88 0.97
N MET A 246 7.46 5.70 -0.30
CA MET A 246 7.91 4.43 -0.89
C MET A 246 9.01 3.67 -0.14
N PRO A 247 10.05 4.33 0.41
CA PRO A 247 11.05 3.62 1.22
C PRO A 247 10.47 2.88 2.42
N SER A 248 9.33 3.34 2.97
CA SER A 248 8.67 2.72 4.13
C SER A 248 8.24 1.26 3.87
N HIS A 249 7.93 0.90 2.63
CA HIS A 249 7.58 -0.47 2.24
C HIS A 249 8.70 -1.44 2.57
N ILE A 250 9.90 -1.15 2.09
CA ILE A 250 11.07 -2.01 2.32
C ILE A 250 11.47 -1.99 3.79
N HIS A 251 11.50 -0.81 4.41
CA HIS A 251 11.85 -0.70 5.84
C HIS A 251 10.89 -1.50 6.73
N ALA A 252 9.58 -1.46 6.47
CA ALA A 252 8.59 -2.26 7.21
C ALA A 252 8.80 -3.78 6.99
N LEU A 253 9.07 -4.22 5.75
CA LEU A 253 9.29 -5.63 5.42
C LEU A 253 10.56 -6.21 6.07
N VAL A 254 11.60 -5.39 6.26
CA VAL A 254 12.83 -5.82 6.94
C VAL A 254 12.79 -5.60 8.46
N GLY A 255 11.72 -4.99 8.99
CA GLY A 255 11.53 -4.74 10.42
C GLY A 255 12.18 -3.46 10.94
N ASP A 256 12.62 -2.57 10.06
CA ASP A 256 13.16 -1.25 10.39
C ASP A 256 12.03 -0.21 10.51
N PHE A 257 11.24 -0.34 11.58
CA PHE A 257 10.08 0.53 11.80
C PHE A 257 10.44 1.97 12.18
N ASP A 258 11.67 2.26 12.61
CA ASP A 258 12.11 3.65 12.83
C ASP A 258 12.13 4.41 11.51
N GLU A 259 12.80 3.87 10.50
CA GLU A 259 12.84 4.46 9.17
C GLU A 259 11.47 4.43 8.47
N ALA A 260 10.70 3.33 8.59
CA ALA A 260 9.35 3.25 8.04
C ALA A 260 8.44 4.36 8.59
N THR A 261 8.46 4.58 9.91
CA THR A 261 7.70 5.64 10.58
C THR A 261 8.17 7.03 10.14
N ARG A 262 9.48 7.24 10.04
CA ARG A 262 10.06 8.52 9.62
C ARG A 262 9.61 8.92 8.21
N CYS A 263 9.68 7.99 7.27
CA CYS A 263 9.24 8.21 5.88
C CYS A 263 7.74 8.51 5.82
N SER A 264 6.93 7.71 6.50
CA SER A 264 5.48 7.86 6.49
C SER A 264 5.00 9.16 7.17
N ARG A 265 5.66 9.62 8.25
CA ARG A 265 5.38 10.94 8.84
C ARG A 265 5.69 12.08 7.88
N LEU A 266 6.82 11.99 7.16
CA LEU A 266 7.22 12.99 6.16
C LEU A 266 6.21 13.06 5.03
N SER A 267 5.86 11.90 4.46
CA SER A 267 4.87 11.77 3.40
C SER A 267 3.51 12.34 3.83
N MET A 268 2.96 11.92 4.97
CA MET A 268 1.70 12.43 5.48
C MET A 268 1.70 13.97 5.62
N ALA A 269 2.80 14.57 6.09
CA ALA A 269 2.91 16.02 6.20
C ALA A 269 2.95 16.71 4.84
N THR A 270 3.60 16.10 3.84
CA THR A 270 3.64 16.57 2.45
C THR A 270 2.28 16.48 1.80
N ASP A 271 1.59 15.35 1.94
CA ASP A 271 0.26 15.12 1.37
C ASP A 271 -0.79 16.06 1.96
N LYS A 272 -0.72 16.35 3.25
CA LYS A 272 -1.59 17.38 3.87
C LYS A 272 -1.40 18.75 3.22
N ARG A 273 -0.16 19.15 2.91
CA ARG A 273 0.11 20.40 2.19
C ARG A 273 -0.40 20.35 0.75
N PHE A 274 -0.19 19.23 0.07
CA PHE A 274 -0.69 19.02 -1.28
C PHE A 274 -2.21 19.12 -1.33
N MET A 275 -2.92 18.38 -0.49
CA MET A 275 -4.40 18.37 -0.42
C MET A 275 -4.99 19.75 -0.05
N ALA A 276 -4.29 20.55 0.76
CA ALA A 276 -4.73 21.91 1.11
C ALA A 276 -4.68 22.89 -0.08
N ASN A 277 -3.85 22.64 -1.07
CA ASN A 277 -3.64 23.51 -2.23
C ASN A 277 -4.40 23.05 -3.50
N LEU A 278 -5.00 21.87 -3.50
CA LEU A 278 -5.69 21.32 -4.65
C LEU A 278 -7.13 20.91 -4.33
N HIS A 279 -8.03 21.26 -5.26
CA HIS A 279 -9.46 20.99 -5.09
C HIS A 279 -9.97 19.79 -5.90
N ARG A 280 -9.10 19.12 -6.71
CA ARG A 280 -9.51 18.06 -7.64
C ARG A 280 -8.38 17.07 -7.89
N THR A 281 -8.30 16.01 -7.11
CA THR A 281 -7.42 14.86 -7.36
C THR A 281 -8.12 13.58 -6.91
N PRO A 282 -9.15 13.11 -7.66
CA PRO A 282 -9.93 11.95 -7.19
C PRO A 282 -9.08 10.72 -6.98
N PHE A 283 -8.16 10.41 -7.91
CA PHE A 283 -7.32 9.23 -7.81
C PHE A 283 -6.19 9.41 -6.79
N TYR A 284 -5.45 10.51 -6.83
CA TYR A 284 -4.30 10.71 -5.94
C TYR A 284 -4.69 10.67 -4.46
N ARG A 285 -5.94 10.97 -4.13
CA ARG A 285 -6.48 10.77 -2.77
C ARG A 285 -6.32 9.34 -2.27
N THR A 286 -6.42 8.35 -3.14
CA THR A 286 -6.20 6.95 -2.78
C THR A 286 -4.75 6.70 -2.38
N LEU A 287 -3.80 7.30 -3.11
CA LEU A 287 -2.38 7.24 -2.74
C LEU A 287 -2.11 7.95 -1.42
N VAL A 288 -2.70 9.13 -1.19
CA VAL A 288 -2.62 9.81 0.12
C VAL A 288 -3.17 8.93 1.24
N CYS A 289 -4.29 8.24 1.03
CA CYS A 289 -4.81 7.28 2.00
C CYS A 289 -3.85 6.10 2.23
N HIS A 290 -3.22 5.60 1.15
CA HIS A 290 -2.21 4.55 1.23
C HIS A 290 -0.99 4.99 2.05
N ASP A 291 -0.46 6.17 1.81
CA ASP A 291 0.67 6.74 2.52
C ASP A 291 0.37 6.90 4.03
N VAL A 292 -0.82 7.41 4.37
CA VAL A 292 -1.32 7.53 5.75
C VAL A 292 -1.56 6.15 6.39
N HIS A 293 -2.04 5.18 5.62
CA HIS A 293 -2.29 3.81 6.08
C HIS A 293 -0.99 3.13 6.54
N MET A 294 0.15 3.38 5.86
CA MET A 294 1.45 2.86 6.27
C MET A 294 1.89 3.45 7.63
N LEU A 295 1.67 4.73 7.89
CA LEU A 295 1.97 5.31 9.21
C LEU A 295 1.10 4.68 10.30
N MET A 296 -0.19 4.48 10.02
CA MET A 296 -1.11 3.81 10.93
C MET A 296 -0.61 2.39 11.26
N PHE A 297 -0.21 1.62 10.24
CA PHE A 297 0.35 0.28 10.40
C PHE A 297 1.65 0.31 11.21
N ALA A 298 2.61 1.17 10.87
CA ALA A 298 3.88 1.29 11.57
C ALA A 298 3.67 1.62 13.06
N GLY A 299 2.79 2.58 13.39
CA GLY A 299 2.40 2.89 14.76
C GLY A 299 1.80 1.71 15.50
N MET A 300 0.95 0.92 14.83
CA MET A 300 0.39 -0.31 15.41
C MET A 300 1.46 -1.37 15.67
N GLN A 301 2.46 -1.53 14.78
CA GLN A 301 3.52 -2.54 14.92
C GLN A 301 4.58 -2.16 15.99
N THR A 302 4.77 -0.86 16.22
CA THR A 302 5.74 -0.35 17.21
C THR A 302 5.15 -0.11 18.60
N GLY A 303 3.83 -0.20 18.76
CA GLY A 303 3.16 0.18 20.01
C GLY A 303 3.05 1.69 20.21
N ASN A 304 3.15 2.48 19.14
CA ASN A 304 3.02 3.93 19.14
C ASN A 304 1.57 4.34 18.83
N LEU A 305 0.79 4.55 19.87
CA LEU A 305 -0.61 4.96 19.74
C LEU A 305 -0.75 6.36 19.13
N ALA A 306 0.17 7.27 19.44
CA ALA A 306 0.09 8.63 18.90
C ALA A 306 0.16 8.63 17.36
N ASP A 307 1.15 7.95 16.77
CA ASP A 307 1.25 7.84 15.32
C ASP A 307 0.03 7.14 14.69
N ALA A 308 -0.38 6.02 15.27
CA ALA A 308 -1.51 5.26 14.75
C ALA A 308 -2.83 6.07 14.83
N ALA A 309 -3.05 6.79 15.94
CA ALA A 309 -4.24 7.61 16.13
C ALA A 309 -4.22 8.88 15.26
N ASP A 310 -3.09 9.57 15.14
CA ASP A 310 -2.95 10.74 14.28
C ASP A 310 -3.21 10.37 12.81
N ALA A 311 -2.66 9.24 12.35
CA ALA A 311 -2.92 8.70 11.01
C ALA A 311 -4.42 8.36 10.82
N ALA A 312 -5.05 7.73 11.81
CA ALA A 312 -6.48 7.42 11.77
C ALA A 312 -7.37 8.68 11.68
N ILE A 313 -7.01 9.75 12.42
CA ILE A 313 -7.71 11.05 12.36
C ILE A 313 -7.55 11.64 10.96
N VAL A 314 -6.33 11.68 10.42
CA VAL A 314 -6.05 12.21 9.08
C VAL A 314 -6.80 11.42 8.01
N MET A 315 -6.82 10.09 8.11
CA MET A 315 -7.59 9.22 7.22
C MET A 315 -9.08 9.58 7.24
N ALA A 316 -9.66 9.74 8.43
CA ALA A 316 -11.06 10.12 8.57
C ALA A 316 -11.35 11.51 7.96
N GLU A 317 -10.47 12.51 8.19
CA GLU A 317 -10.59 13.86 7.62
C GLU A 317 -10.54 13.85 6.08
N ILE A 318 -9.63 13.06 5.47
CA ILE A 318 -9.52 12.93 4.02
C ILE A 318 -10.80 12.36 3.41
N LEU A 319 -11.46 11.44 4.13
CA LEU A 319 -12.58 10.66 3.62
C LEU A 319 -13.96 11.21 4.03
N GLU A 320 -14.03 12.18 4.94
CA GLU A 320 -15.29 12.73 5.51
C GLU A 320 -16.33 13.13 4.45
N ASN A 321 -15.89 13.76 3.36
CA ASN A 321 -16.77 14.23 2.29
C ASN A 321 -16.72 13.34 1.03
N VAL A 322 -16.10 12.17 1.12
CA VAL A 322 -15.94 11.21 0.02
C VAL A 322 -16.93 10.06 0.14
N LEU A 323 -17.07 9.51 1.34
CA LEU A 323 -17.93 8.34 1.62
C LEU A 323 -19.40 8.77 1.84
N VAL A 324 -19.92 9.62 0.93
CA VAL A 324 -21.27 10.21 1.00
C VAL A 324 -22.23 9.66 -0.07
N HIS A 325 -21.79 8.64 -0.81
CA HIS A 325 -22.57 7.95 -1.85
C HIS A 325 -22.23 6.46 -1.87
N ARG A 326 -23.05 5.65 -2.53
CA ARG A 326 -22.76 4.22 -2.68
C ARG A 326 -21.48 4.03 -3.50
N PRO A 327 -20.54 3.21 -3.02
CA PRO A 327 -19.40 2.83 -3.81
C PRO A 327 -19.82 2.08 -5.08
N VAL A 328 -19.34 2.54 -6.24
CA VAL A 328 -19.65 1.96 -7.56
C VAL A 328 -18.40 1.59 -8.34
N THR A 329 -17.27 2.20 -8.01
CA THR A 329 -15.98 1.92 -8.64
C THR A 329 -15.10 1.12 -7.69
N HIS A 330 -14.09 0.44 -8.22
CA HIS A 330 -13.05 -0.20 -7.39
C HIS A 330 -12.41 0.83 -6.44
N MET A 331 -12.21 2.05 -6.93
CA MET A 331 -11.66 3.15 -6.17
C MET A 331 -12.53 3.56 -4.98
N ASP A 332 -13.85 3.71 -5.17
CA ASP A 332 -14.76 4.04 -4.07
C ASP A 332 -14.71 2.96 -2.98
N MET A 333 -14.68 1.68 -3.40
CA MET A 333 -14.60 0.54 -2.49
C MET A 333 -13.25 0.52 -1.74
N THR A 334 -12.15 0.85 -2.43
CA THR A 334 -10.81 0.95 -1.82
C THR A 334 -10.75 2.09 -0.79
N LEU A 335 -11.34 3.25 -1.09
CA LEU A 335 -11.40 4.39 -0.14
C LEU A 335 -12.23 4.02 1.11
N GLU A 336 -13.33 3.29 0.95
CA GLU A 336 -14.10 2.77 2.08
C GLU A 336 -13.28 1.73 2.87
N GLY A 337 -12.49 0.90 2.17
CA GLY A 337 -11.56 -0.05 2.79
C GLY A 337 -10.55 0.65 3.70
N TYR A 338 -9.94 1.75 3.26
CA TYR A 338 -9.04 2.56 4.10
C TYR A 338 -9.73 3.09 5.36
N TYR A 339 -10.97 3.56 5.24
CA TYR A 339 -11.72 4.01 6.41
C TYR A 339 -12.00 2.86 7.39
N ALA A 340 -12.30 1.67 6.89
CA ALA A 340 -12.59 0.49 7.71
C ALA A 340 -11.39 0.10 8.59
N THR A 341 -10.15 0.33 8.13
CA THR A 341 -8.93 -0.01 8.89
C THR A 341 -8.77 0.81 10.18
N ILE A 342 -9.43 1.97 10.30
CA ILE A 342 -9.38 2.80 11.52
C ILE A 342 -9.82 2.01 12.77
N ALA A 343 -10.77 1.07 12.61
CA ALA A 343 -11.24 0.24 13.70
C ALA A 343 -10.13 -0.62 14.33
N HIS A 344 -9.11 -1.00 13.56
CA HIS A 344 -8.00 -1.82 14.04
C HIS A 344 -7.14 -1.09 15.08
N VAL A 345 -7.02 0.24 15.00
CA VAL A 345 -6.19 1.03 15.93
C VAL A 345 -6.68 0.87 17.37
N ASP A 346 -7.96 1.10 17.62
CA ASP A 346 -8.52 1.01 18.95
C ASP A 346 -8.45 -0.43 19.52
N VAL A 347 -8.70 -1.44 18.67
CA VAL A 347 -8.56 -2.85 19.04
C VAL A 347 -7.12 -3.18 19.42
N ARG A 348 -6.14 -2.75 18.58
CA ARG A 348 -4.71 -2.99 18.84
C ARG A 348 -4.26 -2.47 20.20
N PHE A 349 -4.77 -1.31 20.61
CA PHE A 349 -4.38 -0.66 21.86
C PHE A 349 -5.33 -0.92 23.03
N GLY A 350 -6.25 -1.88 22.90
CA GLY A 350 -7.11 -2.34 23.98
C GLY A 350 -8.06 -1.26 24.53
N ARG A 351 -8.52 -0.34 23.68
CA ARG A 351 -9.39 0.77 24.07
C ARG A 351 -10.85 0.32 24.21
N TRP A 352 -11.03 -0.78 24.97
CA TRP A 352 -12.27 -1.56 25.02
C TRP A 352 -13.51 -0.75 25.38
N GLN A 353 -13.44 0.10 26.42
CA GLN A 353 -14.59 0.91 26.83
C GLN A 353 -14.98 1.92 25.74
N GLN A 354 -13.99 2.54 25.09
CA GLN A 354 -14.24 3.51 24.01
C GLN A 354 -14.88 2.85 22.80
N ILE A 355 -14.43 1.64 22.44
CA ILE A 355 -15.02 0.85 21.35
C ILE A 355 -16.47 0.46 21.69
N ALA A 356 -16.72 -0.02 22.92
CA ALA A 356 -18.02 -0.46 23.38
C ALA A 356 -19.07 0.68 23.38
N ASP A 357 -18.64 1.91 23.72
CA ASP A 357 -19.50 3.08 23.84
C ASP A 357 -19.67 3.86 22.50
N ARG A 358 -18.83 3.56 21.49
CA ARG A 358 -18.86 4.25 20.21
C ARG A 358 -20.06 3.81 19.36
N GLU A 359 -20.78 4.78 18.82
CA GLU A 359 -21.77 4.54 17.77
C GLU A 359 -21.09 4.61 16.38
N PHE A 360 -21.64 3.89 15.40
CA PHE A 360 -21.17 3.99 14.02
C PHE A 360 -21.57 5.34 13.43
N ALA A 361 -20.60 6.12 12.98
CA ALA A 361 -20.82 7.48 12.50
C ALA A 361 -21.13 7.56 10.98
N GLY A 362 -21.11 6.45 10.26
CA GLY A 362 -21.34 6.40 8.81
C GLY A 362 -22.75 5.95 8.41
N ASP A 363 -23.06 6.03 7.11
CA ASP A 363 -24.24 5.38 6.54
C ASP A 363 -23.89 3.94 6.13
N PRO A 364 -24.52 2.90 6.73
CA PRO A 364 -24.25 1.50 6.37
C PRO A 364 -24.49 1.17 4.89
N ALA A 365 -25.28 1.97 4.17
CA ALA A 365 -25.50 1.79 2.74
C ALA A 365 -24.32 2.30 1.88
N PHE A 366 -23.51 3.19 2.43
CA PHE A 366 -22.34 3.77 1.77
C PHE A 366 -21.04 3.17 2.28
N MET A 367 -21.04 2.66 3.51
CA MET A 367 -19.88 2.15 4.21
C MET A 367 -20.15 0.73 4.78
N PRO A 368 -20.45 -0.26 3.90
CA PRO A 368 -20.91 -1.56 4.37
C PRO A 368 -19.81 -2.37 5.09
N VAL A 369 -18.56 -2.28 4.66
CA VAL A 369 -17.43 -2.99 5.27
C VAL A 369 -17.05 -2.33 6.60
N SER A 370 -16.96 -0.99 6.64
CA SER A 370 -16.68 -0.23 7.87
C SER A 370 -17.75 -0.49 8.94
N HIS A 371 -19.02 -0.63 8.53
CA HIS A 371 -20.10 -0.97 9.44
C HIS A 371 -19.94 -2.38 10.02
N ALA A 372 -19.54 -3.35 9.21
CA ALA A 372 -19.24 -4.69 9.71
C ALA A 372 -18.04 -4.69 10.66
N MET A 373 -16.94 -4.00 10.29
CA MET A 373 -15.74 -3.86 11.12
C MET A 373 -16.01 -3.18 12.47
N HIS A 374 -16.93 -2.20 12.48
CA HIS A 374 -17.37 -1.56 13.74
C HIS A 374 -18.00 -2.59 14.69
N HIS A 375 -18.92 -3.44 14.22
CA HIS A 375 -19.56 -4.46 15.05
C HIS A 375 -18.58 -5.55 15.47
N GLN A 376 -17.64 -5.93 14.60
CA GLN A 376 -16.55 -6.86 14.91
C GLN A 376 -15.73 -6.34 16.09
N ALA A 377 -15.21 -5.11 15.99
CA ALA A 377 -14.43 -4.48 17.05
C ALA A 377 -15.23 -4.36 18.36
N ARG A 378 -16.51 -4.01 18.26
CA ARG A 378 -17.42 -3.88 19.43
C ARG A 378 -17.63 -5.21 20.14
N ALA A 379 -17.83 -6.32 19.40
CA ALA A 379 -17.98 -7.64 19.99
C ALA A 379 -16.73 -8.08 20.75
N VAL A 380 -15.54 -7.88 20.15
CA VAL A 380 -14.25 -8.16 20.82
C VAL A 380 -14.11 -7.33 22.10
N ALA A 381 -14.39 -6.03 22.03
CA ALA A 381 -14.27 -5.13 23.19
C ALA A 381 -15.22 -5.51 24.32
N LEU A 382 -16.47 -5.84 24.01
CA LEU A 382 -17.46 -6.26 25.00
C LEU A 382 -17.09 -7.60 25.66
N ALA A 383 -16.57 -8.56 24.88
CA ALA A 383 -16.05 -9.82 25.41
C ALA A 383 -14.87 -9.58 26.37
N ALA A 384 -13.91 -8.74 26.00
CA ALA A 384 -12.77 -8.37 26.85
C ALA A 384 -13.18 -7.64 28.13
N LEU A 385 -14.32 -6.94 28.13
CA LEU A 385 -14.93 -6.30 29.30
C LEU A 385 -15.80 -7.27 30.14
N GLY A 386 -15.95 -8.55 29.73
CA GLY A 386 -16.81 -9.53 30.39
C GLY A 386 -18.31 -9.30 30.16
N ARG A 387 -18.70 -8.49 29.17
CA ARG A 387 -20.09 -8.17 28.82
C ARG A 387 -20.61 -9.15 27.74
N HIS A 388 -20.64 -10.45 28.06
CA HIS A 388 -20.82 -11.52 27.09
C HIS A 388 -22.15 -11.43 26.32
N ASP A 389 -23.30 -11.19 26.99
CA ASP A 389 -24.60 -11.06 26.32
C ASP A 389 -24.62 -9.92 25.28
N GLU A 390 -23.93 -8.82 25.57
CA GLU A 390 -23.83 -7.69 24.65
C GLU A 390 -22.82 -7.98 23.52
N ALA A 391 -21.77 -8.76 23.80
CA ALA A 391 -20.83 -9.24 22.80
C ALA A 391 -21.54 -10.15 21.78
N ASP A 392 -22.42 -11.06 22.24
CA ASP A 392 -23.22 -11.93 21.38
C ASP A 392 -24.18 -11.12 20.49
N MET A 393 -24.78 -10.05 21.00
CA MET A 393 -25.61 -9.14 20.20
C MET A 393 -24.76 -8.42 19.14
N ALA A 394 -23.60 -7.90 19.50
CA ALA A 394 -22.69 -7.23 18.56
C ALA A 394 -22.16 -8.20 17.50
N ALA A 395 -21.91 -9.46 17.82
CA ALA A 395 -21.53 -10.50 16.87
C ALA A 395 -22.67 -10.83 15.89
N ALA A 396 -23.92 -10.87 16.36
CA ALA A 396 -25.08 -11.04 15.49
C ALA A 396 -25.26 -9.82 14.55
N ASP A 397 -25.02 -8.61 15.04
CA ASP A 397 -25.01 -7.37 14.23
C ASP A 397 -23.90 -7.41 13.18
N PHE A 398 -22.70 -7.92 13.52
CA PHE A 398 -21.62 -8.15 12.57
C PHE A 398 -22.04 -9.11 11.46
N ASP A 399 -22.61 -10.27 11.80
CA ASP A 399 -23.04 -11.25 10.81
C ASP A 399 -24.11 -10.66 9.87
N ALA A 400 -25.05 -9.87 10.42
CA ALA A 400 -26.07 -9.17 9.65
C ALA A 400 -25.47 -8.05 8.77
N ALA A 401 -24.45 -7.34 9.23
CA ALA A 401 -23.75 -6.32 8.47
C ALA A 401 -22.93 -6.94 7.34
N ARG A 402 -22.15 -8.00 7.63
CA ARG A 402 -21.38 -8.76 6.65
C ARG A 402 -22.26 -9.31 5.51
N ALA A 403 -23.43 -9.84 5.84
CA ALA A 403 -24.37 -10.35 4.84
C ALA A 403 -24.93 -9.27 3.89
N ARG A 404 -24.78 -7.97 4.23
CA ARG A 404 -25.19 -6.84 3.39
C ARG A 404 -24.09 -6.33 2.48
N VAL A 405 -22.84 -6.73 2.70
CA VAL A 405 -21.72 -6.37 1.81
C VAL A 405 -21.98 -7.02 0.45
N PRO A 406 -21.99 -6.26 -0.65
CA PRO A 406 -22.23 -6.82 -1.97
C PRO A 406 -21.18 -7.87 -2.37
N ALA A 407 -21.60 -8.91 -3.07
CA ALA A 407 -20.67 -9.88 -3.65
C ALA A 407 -19.70 -9.17 -4.63
N GLY A 408 -18.43 -9.53 -4.58
CA GLY A 408 -17.40 -8.89 -5.41
C GLY A 408 -16.98 -7.51 -4.93
N TYR A 409 -17.35 -7.11 -3.71
CA TYR A 409 -16.91 -5.85 -3.12
C TYR A 409 -15.39 -5.88 -2.90
N ALA A 410 -14.67 -5.00 -3.57
CA ALA A 410 -13.22 -4.93 -3.47
C ALA A 410 -12.76 -4.36 -2.12
N TYR A 411 -11.66 -4.87 -1.62
CA TYR A 411 -10.94 -4.35 -0.46
C TYR A 411 -9.44 -4.39 -0.79
N PHE A 412 -8.91 -3.34 -1.37
CA PHE A 412 -7.59 -3.33 -2.02
C PHE A 412 -7.52 -4.43 -3.09
N ASN A 413 -6.50 -5.31 -3.02
CA ASN A 413 -6.34 -6.46 -3.93
C ASN A 413 -7.16 -7.69 -3.50
N ASN A 414 -7.92 -7.61 -2.40
CA ASN A 414 -8.71 -8.70 -1.84
C ASN A 414 -10.21 -8.48 -2.06
N GLN A 415 -11.01 -9.49 -1.75
CA GLN A 415 -12.44 -9.33 -1.59
C GLN A 415 -12.76 -8.97 -0.13
N ALA A 416 -13.72 -8.08 0.08
CA ALA A 416 -14.12 -7.68 1.43
C ALA A 416 -14.59 -8.89 2.28
N ASP A 417 -15.20 -9.91 1.66
CA ASP A 417 -15.64 -11.11 2.40
C ASP A 417 -14.45 -11.91 2.96
N ASP A 418 -13.31 -11.96 2.26
CA ASP A 418 -12.09 -12.62 2.76
C ASP A 418 -11.51 -11.88 3.97
N ILE A 419 -11.49 -10.54 3.91
CA ILE A 419 -11.06 -9.71 5.03
C ILE A 419 -11.99 -9.88 6.24
N LEU A 420 -13.30 -9.82 6.01
CA LEU A 420 -14.29 -10.00 7.06
C LEU A 420 -14.31 -11.44 7.61
N ALA A 421 -13.81 -12.43 6.85
CA ALA A 421 -13.63 -13.79 7.35
C ALA A 421 -12.52 -13.86 8.42
N VAL A 422 -11.41 -13.13 8.23
CA VAL A 422 -10.38 -13.01 9.28
C VAL A 422 -10.99 -12.38 10.53
N GLY A 423 -11.70 -11.25 10.37
CA GLY A 423 -12.38 -10.57 11.47
C GLY A 423 -13.38 -11.44 12.21
N ALA A 424 -14.18 -12.21 11.48
CA ALA A 424 -15.17 -13.13 12.04
C ALA A 424 -14.52 -14.24 12.90
N ALA A 425 -13.45 -14.85 12.37
CA ALA A 425 -12.75 -15.91 13.09
C ALA A 425 -12.03 -15.37 14.34
N MET A 426 -11.37 -14.22 14.23
CA MET A 426 -10.69 -13.55 15.34
C MET A 426 -11.69 -13.15 16.43
N MET A 427 -12.80 -12.51 16.08
CA MET A 427 -13.89 -12.14 16.98
C MET A 427 -14.43 -13.35 17.75
N ARG A 428 -14.81 -14.43 17.04
CA ARG A 428 -15.33 -15.65 17.67
C ARG A 428 -14.30 -16.30 18.58
N GLY A 429 -13.02 -16.27 18.19
CA GLY A 429 -11.91 -16.80 18.97
C GLY A 429 -11.74 -16.07 20.31
N GLU A 430 -11.71 -14.76 20.30
CA GLU A 430 -11.57 -13.95 21.52
C GLU A 430 -12.82 -14.03 22.39
N MET A 431 -14.03 -13.99 21.81
CA MET A 431 -15.30 -14.18 22.54
C MET A 431 -15.36 -15.53 23.23
N ALA A 432 -15.08 -16.64 22.54
CA ALA A 432 -15.09 -17.98 23.13
C ALA A 432 -14.06 -18.10 24.26
N TYR A 433 -12.86 -17.57 24.07
CA TYR A 433 -11.83 -17.57 25.10
C TYR A 433 -12.27 -16.83 26.36
N HIS A 434 -12.80 -15.61 26.24
CA HIS A 434 -13.29 -14.81 27.37
C HIS A 434 -14.54 -15.40 28.03
N ALA A 435 -15.33 -16.18 27.32
CA ALA A 435 -16.44 -16.98 27.87
C ALA A 435 -15.96 -18.24 28.63
N GLY A 436 -14.65 -18.53 28.63
CA GLY A 436 -14.07 -19.71 29.26
C GLY A 436 -14.02 -20.96 28.36
N GLU A 437 -14.41 -20.85 27.12
CA GLU A 437 -14.37 -21.90 26.10
C GLU A 437 -12.99 -21.93 25.41
N THR A 438 -11.93 -22.14 26.21
CA THR A 438 -10.54 -21.93 25.82
C THR A 438 -10.14 -22.67 24.54
N GLU A 439 -10.44 -23.97 24.40
CA GLU A 439 -10.04 -24.73 23.20
C GLU A 439 -10.80 -24.29 21.95
N ALA A 440 -12.09 -24.02 22.06
CA ALA A 440 -12.86 -23.44 20.95
C ALA A 440 -12.30 -22.07 20.55
N GLY A 441 -11.89 -21.25 21.51
CA GLY A 441 -11.20 -19.99 21.28
C GLY A 441 -9.92 -20.15 20.47
N PHE A 442 -9.07 -21.12 20.83
CA PHE A 442 -7.85 -21.41 20.08
C PHE A 442 -8.11 -21.95 18.68
N ASP A 443 -9.14 -22.77 18.48
CA ASP A 443 -9.47 -23.29 17.15
C ASP A 443 -9.91 -22.17 16.21
N TRP A 444 -10.74 -21.23 16.70
CA TRP A 444 -11.12 -20.04 15.94
C TRP A 444 -9.94 -19.10 15.64
N LEU A 445 -9.03 -18.89 16.60
CA LEU A 445 -7.84 -18.06 16.37
C LEU A 445 -6.86 -18.70 15.37
N ARG A 446 -6.74 -20.04 15.34
CA ARG A 446 -5.98 -20.74 14.30
C ARG A 446 -6.63 -20.59 12.93
N GLU A 447 -7.97 -20.63 12.87
CA GLU A 447 -8.69 -20.34 11.62
C GLU A 447 -8.48 -18.89 11.18
N ALA A 448 -8.46 -17.92 12.10
CA ALA A 448 -8.14 -16.53 11.80
C ALA A 448 -6.73 -16.38 11.20
N VAL A 449 -5.73 -17.06 11.77
CA VAL A 449 -4.37 -17.12 11.21
C VAL A 449 -4.38 -17.73 9.81
N ALA A 450 -5.08 -18.84 9.61
CA ALA A 450 -5.17 -19.49 8.31
C ALA A 450 -5.92 -18.61 7.28
N ALA A 451 -6.93 -17.87 7.70
CA ALA A 451 -7.65 -16.93 6.85
C ALA A 451 -6.76 -15.74 6.43
N GLU A 452 -6.00 -15.15 7.38
CA GLU A 452 -5.03 -14.09 7.08
C GLU A 452 -3.96 -14.57 6.08
N ASP A 453 -3.44 -15.78 6.26
CA ASP A 453 -2.41 -16.36 5.38
C ASP A 453 -2.91 -16.61 3.94
N ARG A 454 -4.23 -16.67 3.72
CA ARG A 454 -4.81 -16.79 2.37
C ARG A 454 -5.01 -15.46 1.67
N LEU A 455 -4.87 -14.33 2.38
CA LEU A 455 -5.07 -13.01 1.77
C LEU A 455 -4.03 -12.72 0.69
N VAL A 456 -4.48 -12.06 -0.36
CA VAL A 456 -3.61 -11.56 -1.42
C VAL A 456 -2.76 -10.41 -0.88
N TYR A 457 -1.54 -10.30 -1.41
CA TYR A 457 -0.58 -9.26 -1.02
C TYR A 457 -1.16 -7.84 -1.18
N THR A 458 -0.96 -7.02 -0.15
CA THR A 458 -1.25 -5.58 -0.11
C THR A 458 -0.22 -4.86 0.77
N GLU A 459 -0.12 -3.55 0.65
CA GLU A 459 0.82 -2.68 1.34
C GLU A 459 0.12 -1.53 2.06
N PRO A 460 0.22 -1.50 3.38
CA PRO A 460 0.53 -2.59 4.28
C PRO A 460 -0.55 -3.68 4.19
N ARG A 461 -0.48 -4.69 5.06
CA ARG A 461 -1.45 -5.79 5.07
C ARG A 461 -2.88 -5.31 5.20
N ALA A 462 -3.77 -5.92 4.44
CA ALA A 462 -5.20 -5.60 4.48
C ALA A 462 -5.85 -5.83 5.86
N TRP A 463 -5.37 -6.83 6.61
CA TRP A 463 -5.70 -7.03 8.03
C TRP A 463 -4.52 -6.59 8.89
N MET A 464 -4.60 -5.40 9.52
CA MET A 464 -3.46 -4.77 10.21
C MET A 464 -3.21 -5.28 11.63
N HIS A 465 -4.13 -6.04 12.22
CA HIS A 465 -4.02 -6.59 13.57
C HIS A 465 -3.77 -8.10 13.50
N PRO A 466 -2.51 -8.59 13.41
CA PRO A 466 -2.23 -9.99 13.13
C PRO A 466 -2.87 -10.94 14.14
N PRO A 467 -3.68 -11.93 13.72
CA PRO A 467 -4.27 -12.92 14.63
C PRO A 467 -3.25 -13.71 15.44
N ARG A 468 -2.02 -13.85 14.91
CA ARG A 468 -0.90 -14.48 15.61
C ARG A 468 -0.57 -13.81 16.93
N HIS A 469 -0.76 -12.48 17.05
CA HIS A 469 -0.51 -11.74 18.28
C HIS A 469 -1.52 -12.13 19.37
N ALA A 470 -2.79 -12.26 19.05
CA ALA A 470 -3.83 -12.70 19.97
C ALA A 470 -3.63 -14.17 20.35
N LEU A 471 -3.44 -15.05 19.36
CA LEU A 471 -3.22 -16.48 19.58
C LEU A 471 -2.01 -16.72 20.50
N GLY A 472 -0.87 -16.10 20.21
CA GLY A 472 0.35 -16.24 21.02
C GLY A 472 0.17 -15.76 22.46
N ALA A 473 -0.49 -14.59 22.66
CA ALA A 473 -0.74 -14.03 23.98
C ALA A 473 -1.61 -14.95 24.86
N LEU A 474 -2.69 -15.49 24.28
CA LEU A 474 -3.63 -16.34 25.00
C LEU A 474 -3.06 -17.75 25.23
N LEU A 475 -2.24 -18.29 24.33
CA LEU A 475 -1.47 -19.52 24.56
C LEU A 475 -0.50 -19.36 25.74
N LEU A 476 0.23 -18.22 25.80
CA LEU A 476 1.10 -17.91 26.94
C LEU A 476 0.34 -17.82 28.28
N GLU A 477 -0.86 -17.21 28.28
CA GLU A 477 -1.71 -17.10 29.44
C GLU A 477 -2.11 -18.49 29.97
N GLN A 478 -2.35 -19.45 29.09
CA GLN A 478 -2.68 -20.84 29.44
C GLN A 478 -1.45 -21.73 29.69
N GLY A 479 -0.25 -21.17 29.68
CA GLY A 479 0.99 -21.92 29.92
C GLY A 479 1.41 -22.83 28.76
N ARG A 480 0.84 -22.65 27.56
CA ARG A 480 1.19 -23.39 26.31
C ARG A 480 2.40 -22.72 25.65
N ILE A 481 3.53 -22.66 26.38
CA ILE A 481 4.66 -21.80 26.03
C ILE A 481 5.33 -22.22 24.70
N ASP A 482 5.50 -23.54 24.48
CA ASP A 482 6.11 -24.03 23.23
C ASP A 482 5.28 -23.69 21.99
N GLU A 483 3.95 -23.75 22.09
CA GLU A 483 3.07 -23.39 20.99
C GLU A 483 3.13 -21.88 20.73
N ALA A 484 3.08 -21.05 21.76
CA ALA A 484 3.22 -19.61 21.65
C ALA A 484 4.57 -19.22 21.01
N ARG A 485 5.66 -19.89 21.41
CA ARG A 485 7.00 -19.69 20.84
C ARG A 485 6.99 -19.88 19.31
N VAL A 486 6.43 -20.98 18.83
CA VAL A 486 6.34 -21.26 17.38
C VAL A 486 5.56 -20.17 16.66
N ILE A 487 4.44 -19.69 17.21
CA ILE A 487 3.64 -18.62 16.63
C ILE A 487 4.48 -17.35 16.48
N TYR A 488 5.23 -16.93 17.51
CA TYR A 488 6.04 -15.72 17.46
C TYR A 488 7.29 -15.87 16.57
N GLU A 489 7.95 -17.03 16.59
CA GLU A 489 9.09 -17.30 15.69
C GLU A 489 8.67 -17.19 14.22
N ARG A 490 7.49 -17.71 13.86
CA ARG A 490 6.92 -17.57 12.49
C ARG A 490 6.59 -16.12 12.16
N ASP A 491 5.92 -15.42 13.07
CA ASP A 491 5.54 -14.01 12.85
C ASP A 491 6.75 -13.10 12.62
N LEU A 492 7.82 -13.33 13.38
CA LEU A 492 9.08 -12.59 13.26
C LEU A 492 9.98 -13.06 12.10
N GLY A 493 9.61 -14.12 11.39
CA GLY A 493 10.39 -14.66 10.28
C GLY A 493 11.64 -15.42 10.69
N HIS A 494 11.66 -16.01 11.88
CA HIS A 494 12.76 -16.90 12.33
C HIS A 494 12.66 -18.30 11.71
N GLU A 495 11.53 -18.64 11.10
CA GLU A 495 11.30 -19.85 10.34
C GLU A 495 11.03 -19.50 8.87
N GLU A 496 11.59 -20.29 7.94
CA GLU A 496 11.48 -20.02 6.50
C GLU A 496 10.11 -20.34 5.89
N GLU A 497 9.18 -20.91 6.65
CA GLU A 497 7.90 -21.38 6.12
C GLU A 497 6.96 -20.26 5.69
N LEU A 498 6.97 -19.11 6.40
CA LEU A 498 6.11 -17.98 6.09
C LEU A 498 6.78 -17.05 5.06
N PRO A 499 6.12 -16.69 3.94
CA PRO A 499 6.64 -15.68 3.01
C PRO A 499 6.99 -14.37 3.72
N VAL A 500 8.05 -13.68 3.26
CA VAL A 500 8.53 -12.44 3.91
C VAL A 500 7.43 -11.39 4.00
N SER A 501 6.63 -11.23 2.96
CA SER A 501 5.49 -10.31 2.94
C SER A 501 4.39 -10.63 3.96
N ARG A 502 4.40 -11.82 4.56
CA ARG A 502 3.48 -12.24 5.63
C ARG A 502 4.12 -12.26 7.02
N GLN A 503 5.42 -11.97 7.12
CA GLN A 503 6.12 -11.84 8.39
C GLN A 503 5.94 -10.41 8.95
N ASN A 504 5.92 -10.27 10.26
CA ASN A 504 5.94 -8.98 10.95
C ASN A 504 7.29 -8.80 11.66
N ARG A 505 8.37 -8.77 10.88
CA ARG A 505 9.73 -8.64 11.39
C ARG A 505 9.84 -7.38 12.26
N GLY A 506 10.56 -7.45 13.36
CA GLY A 506 10.85 -6.30 14.22
C GLY A 506 9.67 -5.70 14.99
N ASN A 507 8.44 -6.25 14.89
CA ASN A 507 7.31 -5.74 15.64
C ASN A 507 7.48 -5.96 17.15
N VAL A 508 7.12 -4.96 17.95
CA VAL A 508 7.34 -4.96 19.40
C VAL A 508 6.52 -6.05 20.13
N TRP A 509 5.38 -6.45 19.55
CA TRP A 509 4.43 -7.35 20.18
C TRP A 509 4.93 -8.80 20.17
N SER A 510 5.31 -9.32 19.01
CA SER A 510 5.88 -10.67 18.94
C SER A 510 7.27 -10.75 19.55
N LEU A 511 8.06 -9.67 19.51
CA LEU A 511 9.32 -9.61 20.26
C LEU A 511 9.08 -9.74 21.76
N SER A 512 8.06 -9.07 22.32
CA SER A 512 7.69 -9.19 23.73
C SER A 512 7.24 -10.62 24.08
N GLY A 513 6.37 -11.21 23.25
CA GLY A 513 5.88 -12.57 23.47
C GLY A 513 6.98 -13.62 23.35
N LEU A 514 7.89 -13.49 22.37
CA LEU A 514 9.01 -14.41 22.19
C LEU A 514 10.03 -14.32 23.33
N ALA A 515 10.34 -13.11 23.80
CA ALA A 515 11.22 -12.92 24.94
C ALA A 515 10.65 -13.62 26.20
N GLU A 516 9.34 -13.45 26.48
CA GLU A 516 8.65 -14.14 27.56
C GLU A 516 8.70 -15.68 27.40
N CYS A 517 8.52 -16.19 26.17
CA CYS A 517 8.62 -17.63 25.92
C CYS A 517 10.02 -18.18 26.23
N TYR A 518 11.06 -17.53 25.72
CA TYR A 518 12.44 -17.99 25.92
C TYR A 518 12.87 -17.91 27.37
N GLU A 519 12.48 -16.86 28.11
CA GLU A 519 12.75 -16.77 29.56
C GLU A 519 12.10 -17.93 30.31
N LYS A 520 10.81 -18.22 30.07
CA LYS A 520 10.07 -19.30 30.76
C LYS A 520 10.60 -20.69 30.43
N LEU A 521 11.12 -20.89 29.20
CA LEU A 521 11.72 -22.15 28.76
C LEU A 521 13.19 -22.32 29.19
N GLY A 522 13.83 -21.25 29.68
CA GLY A 522 15.28 -21.26 29.93
C GLY A 522 16.08 -21.40 28.60
N ASP A 523 15.53 -20.91 27.50
CA ASP A 523 16.17 -21.00 26.18
C ASP A 523 17.41 -20.08 26.12
N PRO A 524 18.56 -20.55 25.58
CA PRO A 524 19.78 -19.75 25.47
C PRO A 524 19.60 -18.48 24.63
N ARG A 525 18.61 -18.42 23.74
CA ARG A 525 18.26 -17.24 22.91
C ARG A 525 17.53 -16.12 23.69
N ALA A 526 17.18 -16.33 24.97
CA ALA A 526 16.46 -15.33 25.79
C ALA A 526 17.19 -13.98 25.85
N GLY A 527 18.53 -13.99 25.91
CA GLY A 527 19.34 -12.76 25.89
C GLY A 527 19.22 -11.97 24.62
N ASP A 528 19.28 -12.64 23.49
CA ASP A 528 19.17 -12.02 22.16
C ASP A 528 17.75 -11.47 21.92
N ALA A 529 16.70 -12.23 22.27
CA ALA A 529 15.32 -11.79 22.18
C ALA A 529 15.03 -10.58 23.08
N GLY A 530 15.56 -10.58 24.30
CA GLY A 530 15.48 -9.43 25.21
C GLY A 530 16.18 -8.19 24.67
N ALA A 531 17.34 -8.35 24.02
CA ALA A 531 18.05 -7.25 23.37
C ALA A 531 17.28 -6.69 22.17
N ALA A 532 16.69 -7.56 21.33
CA ALA A 532 15.87 -7.15 20.21
C ALA A 532 14.61 -6.37 20.67
N LEU A 533 13.93 -6.87 21.70
CA LEU A 533 12.81 -6.15 22.33
C LEU A 533 13.24 -4.79 22.87
N ALA A 534 14.35 -4.72 23.61
CA ALA A 534 14.87 -3.48 24.18
C ALA A 534 15.22 -2.44 23.10
N ALA A 535 15.64 -2.87 21.91
CA ALA A 535 15.88 -2.01 20.77
C ALA A 535 14.59 -1.46 20.14
N ALA A 536 13.50 -2.25 20.13
CA ALA A 536 12.21 -1.85 19.56
C ALA A 536 11.37 -0.96 20.49
N LEU A 537 11.46 -1.16 21.81
CA LEU A 537 10.66 -0.44 22.81
C LEU A 537 10.74 1.10 22.77
N PRO A 538 11.85 1.76 22.40
CA PRO A 538 11.91 3.22 22.33
C PRO A 538 10.92 3.86 21.35
N LEU A 539 10.39 3.11 20.39
CA LEU A 539 9.37 3.60 19.45
C LEU A 539 7.95 3.56 20.06
N ALA A 540 7.74 2.74 21.07
CA ALA A 540 6.44 2.61 21.73
C ALA A 540 6.17 3.79 22.69
N ASP A 541 4.96 4.32 22.68
CA ASP A 541 4.45 5.30 23.64
C ASP A 541 3.46 4.65 24.64
N GLN A 542 3.11 3.37 24.40
CA GLN A 542 2.26 2.58 25.29
C GLN A 542 3.05 1.45 25.96
N PRO A 543 2.69 1.03 27.18
CA PRO A 543 3.31 -0.12 27.82
C PRO A 543 3.08 -1.41 27.01
N VAL A 544 4.16 -2.07 26.62
CA VAL A 544 4.13 -3.38 25.95
C VAL A 544 4.35 -4.48 26.98
N THR A 545 3.27 -5.01 27.51
CA THR A 545 3.29 -6.06 28.54
C THR A 545 2.83 -7.43 28.04
N SER A 546 2.31 -7.50 26.83
CA SER A 546 1.84 -8.70 26.13
C SER A 546 1.75 -8.42 24.65
N SER A 547 1.73 -9.43 23.80
CA SER A 547 1.53 -9.30 22.36
C SER A 547 0.08 -8.93 21.97
N CYS A 548 -0.85 -9.03 22.89
CA CYS A 548 -2.24 -8.60 22.72
C CYS A 548 -2.80 -8.08 24.03
N PHE A 549 -3.65 -7.03 23.96
CA PHE A 549 -4.45 -6.55 25.09
C PHE A 549 -5.65 -7.47 25.41
N CYS A 550 -5.93 -8.44 24.58
CA CYS A 550 -6.90 -9.51 24.81
C CYS A 550 -6.47 -10.46 25.95
N ARG A 551 -5.18 -10.55 26.28
CA ARG A 551 -4.67 -11.25 27.45
C ARG A 551 -5.09 -10.52 28.71
N GLY A 552 -5.85 -11.21 29.60
CA GLY A 552 -6.32 -10.64 30.85
C GLY A 552 -5.16 -10.17 31.73
N ARG A 553 -5.30 -9.01 32.38
CA ARG A 553 -4.41 -8.62 33.44
C ARG A 553 -4.75 -9.52 34.63
N ALA A 554 -3.90 -10.47 34.96
CA ALA A 554 -3.99 -11.18 36.22
C ALA A 554 -4.02 -10.15 37.40
N GLY A 555 -5.24 -9.87 37.91
CA GLY A 555 -5.51 -9.16 39.14
C GLY A 555 -4.82 -7.80 39.31
N GLY A 556 -5.30 -6.78 38.59
CA GLY A 556 -4.86 -5.41 38.79
C GLY A 556 -6.00 -4.43 38.53
N SER A 557 -6.74 -4.03 39.55
CA SER A 557 -7.60 -2.84 39.52
C SER A 557 -6.72 -1.60 39.30
N GLY A 558 -6.60 -1.15 38.06
CA GLY A 558 -5.90 0.08 37.68
C GLY A 558 -6.89 1.07 37.13
N THR A 559 -7.41 1.93 38.01
CA THR A 559 -8.05 3.21 37.70
C THR A 559 -7.07 4.11 36.94
N ALA A 560 -7.43 4.58 35.73
CA ALA A 560 -7.29 5.96 35.31
C ALA A 560 -7.94 6.12 33.92
#